data_d73ce0ad23776dc124d2844c9e059daf
#
_entry.id   d73ce0ad23776dc124d2844c9e059daf
#
_cell.length_a   1.000
_cell.length_b   1.000
_cell.length_c   1.000
_cell.angle_alpha   90.00
_cell.angle_beta   90.00
_cell.angle_gamma   90.00
#
_symmetry.space_group_name_H-M   'P 1'
#
loop_
_entity.id
_entity.type
_entity.pdbx_description
1 polymer ?
#
loop_
_entity_poly.entity_id
_entity_poly.type
_entity_poly.pdbx_seq_one_letter_code
_entity_poly.pdbx_strand_id
1 'polypeptide(L)'
;MVAAHELKAPLAVIRQLAFSLDGMDARGENIREQMIKVSDRAIRQVNDLSKIKRLEDGLFDMEPVAVRAVCDDVVNELKYLFRSNNKTLKVKYKNRERLVVANRELLRSVIYNFCVNAMHYSNTETSSELIVNEKHGKIMISIRDFGPALPNDVWREMKRGWVEKPLSIAMRPGSSGLGLYIASKFSRYMHANVGAVRHRDGTTFYVEMPVSRQASLFGG
;
A
#
# COMPACT_ATOMS: atom_id res chain seq x y z
N MET A 1 1.88 5.03 22.76
CA MET A 1 3.19 4.54 22.25
C MET A 1 3.54 3.14 22.75
N VAL A 2 3.21 2.80 24.00
CA VAL A 2 3.51 1.49 24.62
C VAL A 2 2.86 0.32 23.87
N ALA A 3 1.58 0.37 23.55
CA ALA A 3 0.84 -0.75 22.93
C ALA A 3 1.39 -1.19 21.55
N ALA A 4 1.85 -0.26 20.73
CA ALA A 4 2.40 -0.61 19.40
C ALA A 4 3.78 -1.29 19.53
N HIS A 5 4.61 -0.85 20.46
CA HIS A 5 5.89 -1.50 20.78
C HIS A 5 5.69 -2.89 21.39
N GLU A 6 4.70 -3.03 22.28
CA GLU A 6 4.38 -4.30 22.93
C GLU A 6 3.83 -5.36 21.94
N LEU A 7 3.10 -4.94 20.89
CA LEU A 7 2.64 -5.84 19.85
C LEU A 7 3.75 -6.23 18.85
N LYS A 8 4.68 -5.33 18.60
CA LYS A 8 5.78 -5.57 17.66
C LYS A 8 6.75 -6.66 18.15
N ALA A 9 7.06 -6.66 19.45
CA ALA A 9 7.99 -7.61 20.04
C ALA A 9 7.55 -9.08 19.88
N PRO A 10 6.32 -9.51 20.26
CA PRO A 10 5.88 -10.89 20.10
C PRO A 10 5.78 -11.29 18.62
N LEU A 11 5.40 -10.38 17.72
CA LEU A 11 5.37 -10.67 16.29
C LEU A 11 6.79 -10.88 15.73
N ALA A 12 7.78 -10.13 16.19
CA ALA A 12 9.16 -10.33 15.81
C ALA A 12 9.70 -11.68 16.32
N VAL A 13 9.28 -12.11 17.52
CA VAL A 13 9.63 -13.43 18.08
C VAL A 13 9.00 -14.55 17.26
N ILE A 14 7.71 -14.45 16.92
CA ILE A 14 7.02 -15.45 16.06
C ILE A 14 7.76 -15.57 14.71
N ARG A 15 8.11 -14.45 14.09
CA ARG A 15 8.88 -14.43 12.86
C ARG A 15 10.24 -15.10 13.01
N GLN A 16 10.96 -14.80 14.10
CA GLN A 16 12.28 -15.37 14.38
C GLN A 16 12.19 -16.89 14.60
N LEU A 17 11.20 -17.36 15.35
CA LEU A 17 10.95 -18.78 15.55
C LEU A 17 10.62 -19.48 14.21
N ALA A 18 9.83 -18.86 13.34
CA ALA A 18 9.55 -19.40 12.01
C ALA A 18 10.82 -19.55 11.16
N PHE A 19 11.77 -18.60 11.23
CA PHE A 19 13.07 -18.72 10.55
C PHE A 19 13.97 -19.83 11.11
N SER A 20 13.84 -20.15 12.39
CA SER A 20 14.66 -21.20 13.04
C SER A 20 14.12 -22.63 12.84
N LEU A 21 12.98 -22.79 12.18
CA LEU A 21 12.42 -24.09 11.86
C LEU A 21 13.08 -24.64 10.57
N ASP A 22 14.13 -25.42 10.72
CA ASP A 22 14.84 -26.10 9.62
C ASP A 22 14.46 -27.58 9.53
N GLY A 23 14.63 -28.18 8.34
CA GLY A 23 14.49 -29.63 8.15
C GLY A 23 13.06 -30.15 8.10
N MET A 24 12.09 -29.29 7.78
CA MET A 24 10.70 -29.67 7.63
C MET A 24 10.43 -30.33 6.27
N ASP A 25 9.35 -31.14 6.21
CA ASP A 25 8.77 -31.55 4.94
C ASP A 25 8.17 -30.35 4.17
N ALA A 26 7.77 -30.58 2.92
CA ALA A 26 7.20 -29.52 2.06
C ALA A 26 5.97 -28.83 2.68
N ARG A 27 5.22 -29.51 3.54
CA ARG A 27 4.06 -28.95 4.24
C ARG A 27 4.50 -28.03 5.38
N GLY A 28 5.50 -28.45 6.14
CA GLY A 28 6.07 -27.63 7.21
C GLY A 28 6.72 -26.37 6.67
N GLU A 29 7.43 -26.46 5.55
CA GLU A 29 8.05 -25.31 4.87
C GLU A 29 7.01 -24.30 4.40
N ASN A 30 5.87 -24.73 3.87
CA ASN A 30 4.76 -23.86 3.50
C ASN A 30 4.17 -23.15 4.73
N ILE A 31 3.99 -23.85 5.84
CA ILE A 31 3.51 -23.25 7.09
C ILE A 31 4.52 -22.20 7.60
N ARG A 32 5.79 -22.50 7.59
CA ARG A 32 6.87 -21.58 7.96
C ARG A 32 6.82 -20.28 7.14
N GLU A 33 6.73 -20.39 5.81
CA GLU A 33 6.60 -19.23 4.94
C GLU A 33 5.35 -18.40 5.23
N GLN A 34 4.22 -19.05 5.50
CA GLN A 34 2.98 -18.36 5.86
C GLN A 34 3.12 -17.61 7.20
N MET A 35 3.74 -18.20 8.20
CA MET A 35 4.01 -17.55 9.49
C MET A 35 4.88 -16.30 9.31
N ILE A 36 5.95 -16.37 8.52
CA ILE A 36 6.82 -15.23 8.21
C ILE A 36 6.02 -14.13 7.53
N LYS A 37 5.26 -14.45 6.47
CA LYS A 37 4.43 -13.49 5.72
C LYS A 37 3.40 -12.78 6.60
N VAL A 38 2.73 -13.53 7.49
CA VAL A 38 1.74 -12.97 8.41
C VAL A 38 2.41 -12.06 9.45
N SER A 39 3.54 -12.50 10.01
CA SER A 39 4.29 -11.72 11.01
C SER A 39 4.84 -10.41 10.42
N ASP A 40 5.44 -10.46 9.22
CA ASP A 40 5.95 -9.27 8.54
C ASP A 40 4.84 -8.27 8.23
N ARG A 41 3.66 -8.76 7.80
CA ARG A 41 2.49 -7.91 7.57
C ARG A 41 2.01 -7.25 8.85
N ALA A 42 1.93 -8.01 9.95
CA ALA A 42 1.48 -7.49 11.24
C ALA A 42 2.47 -6.45 11.81
N ILE A 43 3.78 -6.72 11.74
CA ILE A 43 4.82 -5.76 12.15
C ILE A 43 4.69 -4.46 11.36
N ARG A 44 4.48 -4.53 10.05
CA ARG A 44 4.30 -3.37 9.18
C ARG A 44 3.06 -2.56 9.57
N GLN A 45 1.93 -3.24 9.82
CA GLN A 45 0.70 -2.58 10.25
C GLN A 45 0.86 -1.86 11.60
N VAL A 46 1.57 -2.47 12.55
CA VAL A 46 1.89 -1.83 13.85
C VAL A 46 2.77 -0.60 13.66
N ASN A 47 3.78 -0.67 12.77
CA ASN A 47 4.62 0.49 12.44
C ASN A 47 3.78 1.62 11.83
N ASP A 48 2.89 1.32 10.90
CA ASP A 48 2.03 2.31 10.24
C ASP A 48 1.02 2.93 11.22
N LEU A 49 0.48 2.14 12.16
CA LEU A 49 -0.35 2.68 13.25
C LEU A 49 0.43 3.63 14.16
N SER A 50 1.69 3.32 14.46
CA SER A 50 2.56 4.21 15.24
C SER A 50 2.81 5.53 14.49
N LYS A 51 2.93 5.49 13.14
CA LYS A 51 3.05 6.69 12.32
C LYS A 51 1.78 7.54 12.37
N ILE A 52 0.57 6.93 12.37
CA ILE A 52 -0.69 7.68 12.48
C ILE A 52 -0.70 8.57 13.72
N LYS A 53 -0.23 8.07 14.87
CA LYS A 53 -0.10 8.91 16.06
C LYS A 53 0.86 10.07 15.87
N ARG A 54 2.01 9.83 15.23
CA ARG A 54 3.00 10.87 14.93
C ARG A 54 2.50 11.92 13.92
N LEU A 55 1.49 11.61 13.09
CA LEU A 55 0.84 12.60 12.23
C LEU A 55 0.15 13.71 13.05
N GLU A 56 -0.48 13.34 14.18
CA GLU A 56 -1.14 14.27 15.08
C GLU A 56 -0.14 15.25 15.71
N ASP A 57 1.09 14.80 15.92
CA ASP A 57 2.20 15.60 16.46
C ASP A 57 2.93 16.43 15.38
N GLY A 58 2.54 16.34 14.10
CA GLY A 58 3.15 17.09 12.99
C GLY A 58 4.61 16.71 12.67
N LEU A 59 5.03 15.48 12.99
CA LEU A 59 6.43 15.03 12.94
C LEU A 59 6.91 14.51 11.56
N PHE A 60 6.20 14.84 10.49
CA PHE A 60 6.57 14.42 9.14
C PHE A 60 6.79 15.62 8.23
N ASP A 61 8.03 15.83 7.84
CA ASP A 61 8.39 16.90 6.90
C ASP A 61 7.88 16.57 5.49
N MET A 62 7.44 17.61 4.80
CA MET A 62 7.03 17.55 3.40
C MET A 62 8.18 18.02 2.53
N GLU A 63 8.59 17.23 1.54
CA GLU A 63 9.72 17.49 0.67
C GLU A 63 9.37 17.22 -0.81
N PRO A 64 10.15 17.76 -1.77
CA PRO A 64 10.03 17.35 -3.16
C PRO A 64 10.44 15.88 -3.34
N VAL A 65 9.49 15.02 -3.72
CA VAL A 65 9.66 13.56 -3.86
C VAL A 65 9.54 13.15 -5.31
N ALA A 66 10.54 12.42 -5.82
CA ALA A 66 10.51 11.75 -7.12
C ALA A 66 9.58 10.54 -7.07
N VAL A 67 8.39 10.66 -7.68
CA VAL A 67 7.34 9.64 -7.64
C VAL A 67 7.80 8.31 -8.21
N ARG A 68 8.56 8.34 -9.32
CA ARG A 68 9.11 7.13 -9.95
C ARG A 68 9.97 6.34 -8.97
N ALA A 69 10.90 7.00 -8.29
CA ALA A 69 11.80 6.35 -7.33
C ALA A 69 11.03 5.65 -6.21
N VAL A 70 9.98 6.28 -5.67
CA VAL A 70 9.13 5.66 -4.64
C VAL A 70 8.35 4.45 -5.18
N CYS A 71 7.83 4.55 -6.40
CA CYS A 71 7.12 3.43 -7.04
C CYS A 71 8.06 2.25 -7.30
N ASP A 72 9.27 2.52 -7.82
CA ASP A 72 10.26 1.49 -8.12
C ASP A 72 10.74 0.78 -6.85
N ASP A 73 10.95 1.51 -5.75
CA ASP A 73 11.28 0.94 -4.43
C ASP A 73 10.18 -0.04 -3.96
N VAL A 74 8.91 0.36 -4.03
CA VAL A 74 7.76 -0.49 -3.63
C VAL A 74 7.64 -1.72 -4.53
N VAL A 75 7.79 -1.54 -5.83
CA VAL A 75 7.69 -2.65 -6.80
C VAL A 75 8.81 -3.67 -6.59
N ASN A 76 10.04 -3.21 -6.39
CA ASN A 76 11.18 -4.07 -6.13
C ASN A 76 10.98 -4.88 -4.84
N GLU A 77 10.49 -4.26 -3.76
CA GLU A 77 10.16 -4.94 -2.51
C GLU A 77 9.06 -5.99 -2.70
N LEU A 78 8.02 -5.68 -3.46
CA LEU A 78 6.87 -6.57 -3.65
C LEU A 78 7.07 -7.64 -4.73
N LYS A 79 8.12 -7.55 -5.54
CA LYS A 79 8.37 -8.46 -6.67
C LYS A 79 8.35 -9.94 -6.27
N TYR A 80 9.05 -10.26 -5.18
CA TYR A 80 9.05 -11.64 -4.66
C TYR A 80 7.67 -12.05 -4.16
N LEU A 81 7.00 -11.18 -3.42
CA LEU A 81 5.67 -11.45 -2.86
C LEU A 81 4.63 -11.72 -3.96
N PHE A 82 4.64 -10.94 -5.04
CA PHE A 82 3.77 -11.19 -6.19
C PHE A 82 4.07 -12.55 -6.84
N ARG A 83 5.35 -12.84 -7.09
CA ARG A 83 5.79 -14.10 -7.71
C ARG A 83 5.40 -15.33 -6.88
N SER A 84 5.61 -15.28 -5.55
CA SER A 84 5.25 -16.39 -4.65
C SER A 84 3.74 -16.64 -4.54
N ASN A 85 2.91 -15.70 -5.02
CA ASN A 85 1.47 -15.86 -5.15
C ASN A 85 1.00 -16.11 -6.60
N ASN A 86 1.90 -16.49 -7.51
CA ASN A 86 1.65 -16.68 -8.94
C ASN A 86 0.98 -15.46 -9.61
N LYS A 87 1.41 -14.25 -9.21
CA LYS A 87 0.89 -12.98 -9.70
C LYS A 87 2.02 -12.09 -10.21
N THR A 88 1.68 -11.09 -11.00
CA THR A 88 2.64 -10.10 -11.49
C THR A 88 2.14 -8.68 -11.22
N LEU A 89 3.09 -7.76 -11.04
CA LEU A 89 2.82 -6.34 -10.95
C LEU A 89 3.53 -5.66 -12.13
N LYS A 90 2.76 -5.15 -13.08
CA LYS A 90 3.27 -4.37 -14.23
C LYS A 90 3.30 -2.90 -13.86
N VAL A 91 4.36 -2.22 -14.26
CA VAL A 91 4.52 -0.78 -14.02
C VAL A 91 4.50 -0.02 -15.34
N LYS A 92 3.74 1.08 -15.39
CA LYS A 92 3.62 1.96 -16.56
C LYS A 92 3.80 3.41 -16.13
N TYR A 93 4.85 4.06 -16.62
CA TYR A 93 5.06 5.50 -16.48
C TYR A 93 4.66 6.20 -17.77
N LYS A 94 3.56 6.97 -17.77
CA LYS A 94 3.01 7.62 -18.97
C LYS A 94 3.67 8.96 -19.30
N ASN A 95 4.35 9.57 -18.32
CA ASN A 95 4.94 10.88 -18.46
C ASN A 95 6.41 10.86 -17.99
N ARG A 96 7.13 11.97 -18.25
CA ARG A 96 8.47 12.20 -17.70
C ARG A 96 8.43 12.23 -16.18
N GLU A 97 9.58 12.04 -15.56
CA GLU A 97 9.70 12.12 -14.11
C GLU A 97 9.26 13.50 -13.60
N ARG A 98 8.44 13.49 -12.54
CA ARG A 98 7.96 14.69 -11.88
C ARG A 98 8.09 14.54 -10.37
N LEU A 99 8.31 15.67 -9.72
CA LEU A 99 8.31 15.76 -8.27
C LEU A 99 6.92 16.15 -7.77
N VAL A 100 6.57 15.64 -6.59
CA VAL A 100 5.41 16.07 -5.81
C VAL A 100 5.88 16.51 -4.44
N VAL A 101 5.14 17.38 -3.76
CA VAL A 101 5.44 17.71 -2.36
C VAL A 101 4.76 16.69 -1.48
N ALA A 102 5.54 15.82 -0.85
CA ALA A 102 5.07 14.72 -0.03
C ALA A 102 6.08 14.35 1.06
N ASN A 103 5.68 13.52 2.01
CA ASN A 103 6.62 12.76 2.81
C ASN A 103 6.87 11.40 2.12
N ARG A 104 8.14 11.11 1.81
CA ARG A 104 8.54 9.89 1.07
C ARG A 104 8.06 8.60 1.75
N GLU A 105 8.18 8.53 3.08
CA GLU A 105 7.82 7.34 3.85
C GLU A 105 6.30 7.10 3.85
N LEU A 106 5.50 8.16 4.01
CA LEU A 106 4.04 8.08 3.98
C LEU A 106 3.54 7.73 2.59
N LEU A 107 4.07 8.37 1.54
CA LEU A 107 3.70 8.07 0.14
C LEU A 107 4.03 6.61 -0.22
N ARG A 108 5.21 6.13 0.18
CA ARG A 108 5.61 4.74 0.01
C ARG A 108 4.62 3.78 0.67
N SER A 109 4.19 4.07 1.92
CA SER A 109 3.21 3.25 2.63
C SER A 109 1.84 3.24 1.91
N VAL A 110 1.37 4.37 1.37
CA VAL A 110 0.13 4.43 0.58
C VAL A 110 0.21 3.51 -0.64
N ILE A 111 1.27 3.64 -1.45
CA ILE A 111 1.47 2.84 -2.67
C ILE A 111 1.58 1.36 -2.32
N TYR A 112 2.35 1.02 -1.27
CA TYR A 112 2.50 -0.35 -0.77
C TYR A 112 1.14 -0.98 -0.41
N ASN A 113 0.32 -0.28 0.36
CA ASN A 113 -0.99 -0.77 0.78
C ASN A 113 -1.91 -1.02 -0.42
N PHE A 114 -1.89 -0.16 -1.44
CA PHE A 114 -2.66 -0.37 -2.66
C PHE A 114 -2.15 -1.56 -3.48
N CYS A 115 -0.84 -1.74 -3.60
CA CYS A 115 -0.24 -2.88 -4.30
C CYS A 115 -0.55 -4.21 -3.60
N VAL A 116 -0.45 -4.26 -2.27
CA VAL A 116 -0.80 -5.45 -1.48
C VAL A 116 -2.29 -5.77 -1.60
N ASN A 117 -3.16 -4.77 -1.60
CA ASN A 117 -4.57 -4.99 -1.88
C ASN A 117 -4.77 -5.58 -3.28
N ALA A 118 -4.15 -5.01 -4.32
CA ALA A 118 -4.25 -5.53 -5.68
C ALA A 118 -3.74 -6.99 -5.77
N MET A 119 -2.65 -7.31 -5.07
CA MET A 119 -2.15 -8.68 -4.99
C MET A 119 -3.18 -9.65 -4.37
N HIS A 120 -3.82 -9.24 -3.27
CA HIS A 120 -4.77 -10.10 -2.58
C HIS A 120 -6.06 -10.32 -3.37
N TYR A 121 -6.50 -9.31 -4.12
CA TYR A 121 -7.82 -9.33 -4.78
C TYR A 121 -7.78 -9.69 -6.26
N SER A 122 -6.64 -9.56 -6.95
CA SER A 122 -6.50 -10.06 -8.31
C SER A 122 -6.70 -11.57 -8.38
N ASN A 123 -7.33 -12.02 -9.46
CA ASN A 123 -7.41 -13.44 -9.77
C ASN A 123 -6.01 -14.01 -10.00
N THR A 124 -5.85 -15.32 -9.81
CA THR A 124 -4.64 -16.05 -10.20
C THR A 124 -4.38 -15.84 -11.70
N GLU A 125 -3.10 -15.73 -12.07
CA GLU A 125 -2.64 -15.52 -13.46
C GLU A 125 -2.92 -14.13 -14.05
N THR A 126 -3.56 -13.21 -13.31
CA THR A 126 -3.74 -11.84 -13.76
C THR A 126 -2.58 -10.95 -13.33
N SER A 127 -2.29 -9.93 -14.14
CA SER A 127 -1.28 -8.92 -13.82
C SER A 127 -1.96 -7.70 -13.23
N SER A 128 -1.64 -7.35 -11.97
CA SER A 128 -1.98 -6.01 -11.45
C SER A 128 -1.14 -4.94 -12.15
N GLU A 129 -1.67 -3.74 -12.27
CA GLU A 129 -1.00 -2.63 -12.95
C GLU A 129 -0.82 -1.43 -12.02
N LEU A 130 0.43 -0.98 -11.84
CA LEU A 130 0.76 0.31 -11.27
C LEU A 130 0.98 1.30 -12.41
N ILE A 131 0.20 2.38 -12.44
CA ILE A 131 0.26 3.37 -13.50
C ILE A 131 0.48 4.74 -12.87
N VAL A 132 1.54 5.42 -13.31
CA VAL A 132 1.81 6.82 -12.97
C VAL A 132 1.49 7.67 -14.19
N ASN A 133 0.61 8.65 -14.01
CA ASN A 133 0.16 9.53 -15.06
C ASN A 133 0.06 10.97 -14.56
N GLU A 134 0.46 11.93 -15.39
CA GLU A 134 0.25 13.37 -15.15
C GLU A 134 -0.93 13.86 -15.98
N LYS A 135 -1.86 14.54 -15.35
CA LYS A 135 -2.97 15.20 -16.02
C LYS A 135 -3.35 16.49 -15.29
N HIS A 136 -3.49 17.59 -16.05
CA HIS A 136 -3.88 18.90 -15.51
C HIS A 136 -3.00 19.38 -14.34
N GLY A 137 -1.69 19.17 -14.41
CA GLY A 137 -0.74 19.58 -13.37
C GLY A 137 -0.81 18.75 -12.08
N LYS A 138 -1.41 17.56 -12.14
CA LYS A 138 -1.47 16.60 -11.03
C LYS A 138 -0.87 15.27 -11.44
N ILE A 139 -0.16 14.64 -10.53
CA ILE A 139 0.29 13.26 -10.65
C ILE A 139 -0.74 12.35 -10.01
N MET A 140 -1.19 11.37 -10.76
CA MET A 140 -2.02 10.27 -10.29
C MET A 140 -1.19 8.99 -10.30
N ILE A 141 -1.06 8.37 -9.13
CA ILE A 141 -0.50 7.02 -8.95
C ILE A 141 -1.68 6.09 -8.72
N SER A 142 -1.93 5.18 -9.65
CA SER A 142 -3.07 4.27 -9.61
C SER A 142 -2.62 2.81 -9.68
N ILE A 143 -3.27 1.97 -8.89
CA ILE A 143 -3.06 0.53 -8.85
C ILE A 143 -4.36 -0.17 -9.21
N ARG A 144 -4.34 -0.90 -10.35
CA ARG A 144 -5.45 -1.66 -10.89
C ARG A 144 -5.30 -3.14 -10.54
N ASP A 145 -6.30 -3.71 -9.90
CA ASP A 145 -6.46 -5.15 -9.76
C ASP A 145 -7.46 -5.71 -10.78
N PHE A 146 -7.35 -6.99 -11.11
CA PHE A 146 -8.26 -7.72 -11.98
C PHE A 146 -8.85 -8.90 -11.21
N GLY A 147 -9.70 -8.59 -10.26
CA GLY A 147 -10.37 -9.51 -9.38
C GLY A 147 -11.87 -9.28 -9.31
N PRO A 148 -12.54 -9.83 -8.29
CA PRO A 148 -13.95 -9.54 -8.05
C PRO A 148 -14.18 -8.04 -7.85
N ALA A 149 -15.27 -7.54 -8.40
CA ALA A 149 -15.67 -6.14 -8.21
C ALA A 149 -15.83 -5.83 -6.72
N LEU A 150 -15.44 -4.61 -6.32
CA LEU A 150 -15.61 -4.14 -4.95
C LEU A 150 -17.10 -4.27 -4.55
N PRO A 151 -17.46 -4.87 -3.38
CA PRO A 151 -18.82 -4.94 -2.91
C PRO A 151 -19.50 -3.55 -2.88
N ASN A 152 -20.81 -3.51 -3.16
CA ASN A 152 -21.52 -2.23 -3.28
C ASN A 152 -21.60 -1.43 -1.98
N ASP A 153 -21.69 -2.10 -0.85
CA ASP A 153 -21.67 -1.51 0.50
C ASP A 153 -20.32 -0.85 0.79
N VAL A 154 -19.21 -1.55 0.57
CA VAL A 154 -17.84 -1.02 0.68
C VAL A 154 -17.65 0.19 -0.24
N TRP A 155 -18.10 0.06 -1.48
CA TRP A 155 -18.04 1.16 -2.47
C TRP A 155 -18.80 2.40 -2.02
N ARG A 156 -20.02 2.22 -1.47
CA ARG A 156 -20.83 3.33 -0.96
C ARG A 156 -20.20 3.99 0.26
N GLU A 157 -19.62 3.20 1.16
CA GLU A 157 -18.92 3.72 2.33
C GLU A 157 -17.71 4.57 1.92
N MET A 158 -16.91 4.08 0.97
CA MET A 158 -15.77 4.82 0.42
C MET A 158 -16.18 6.12 -0.29
N LYS A 159 -17.35 6.17 -0.93
CA LYS A 159 -17.88 7.39 -1.57
C LYS A 159 -18.37 8.45 -0.59
N ARG A 160 -18.85 8.06 0.60
CA ARG A 160 -19.37 8.99 1.61
C ARG A 160 -18.29 9.77 2.34
N GLY A 161 -17.12 9.24 2.39
CA GLY A 161 -15.95 9.85 3.00
C GLY A 161 -14.86 8.80 3.06
N TRP A 162 -13.80 8.98 2.30
CA TRP A 162 -12.73 8.01 2.20
C TRP A 162 -12.30 7.55 3.61
N VAL A 163 -12.31 6.29 3.83
CA VAL A 163 -12.12 5.47 5.05
C VAL A 163 -11.68 6.23 6.32
N GLU A 164 -12.63 6.70 7.12
CA GLU A 164 -12.35 7.41 8.38
C GLU A 164 -12.07 6.47 9.55
N LYS A 165 -12.55 5.22 9.45
CA LYS A 165 -12.37 4.15 10.44
C LYS A 165 -11.86 2.89 9.72
N PRO A 166 -11.15 2.00 10.41
CA PRO A 166 -10.80 0.69 9.85
C PRO A 166 -12.07 0.00 9.34
N LEU A 167 -12.06 -0.43 8.08
CA LEU A 167 -13.17 -1.19 7.51
C LEU A 167 -13.35 -2.48 8.30
N SER A 168 -14.58 -2.83 8.63
CA SER A 168 -14.84 -4.03 9.43
C SER A 168 -14.33 -5.28 8.69
N ILE A 169 -13.71 -6.20 9.44
CA ILE A 169 -13.12 -7.46 8.93
C ILE A 169 -14.16 -8.31 8.16
N ALA A 170 -15.45 -8.14 8.48
CA ALA A 170 -16.55 -8.85 7.82
C ALA A 170 -16.71 -8.52 6.32
N MET A 171 -16.12 -7.44 5.83
CA MET A 171 -16.27 -7.01 4.43
C MET A 171 -15.45 -7.83 3.43
N ARG A 172 -14.32 -8.44 3.84
CA ARG A 172 -13.54 -9.36 2.99
C ARG A 172 -12.71 -10.33 3.84
N PRO A 173 -12.86 -11.65 3.67
CA PRO A 173 -12.03 -12.64 4.34
C PRO A 173 -10.54 -12.38 4.08
N GLY A 174 -9.74 -12.36 5.13
CA GLY A 174 -8.27 -12.18 5.03
C GLY A 174 -7.77 -10.75 4.92
N SER A 175 -8.64 -9.71 4.93
CA SER A 175 -8.19 -8.32 5.02
C SER A 175 -8.48 -7.73 6.40
N SER A 176 -7.51 -7.01 6.96
CA SER A 176 -7.71 -6.30 8.25
C SER A 176 -8.51 -5.00 8.11
N GLY A 177 -8.85 -4.56 6.89
CA GLY A 177 -9.42 -3.24 6.62
C GLY A 177 -8.49 -2.05 6.95
N LEU A 178 -7.36 -2.34 7.57
CA LEU A 178 -6.43 -1.34 8.10
C LEU A 178 -5.62 -0.64 7.01
N GLY A 179 -5.25 -1.35 5.94
CA GLY A 179 -4.41 -0.79 4.87
C GLY A 179 -5.04 0.40 4.15
N LEU A 180 -6.34 0.36 3.86
CA LEU A 180 -7.05 1.49 3.26
C LEU A 180 -7.24 2.65 4.24
N TYR A 181 -7.46 2.36 5.52
CA TYR A 181 -7.52 3.36 6.57
C TYR A 181 -6.17 4.11 6.71
N ILE A 182 -5.06 3.37 6.75
CA ILE A 182 -3.70 3.94 6.78
C ILE A 182 -3.46 4.82 5.55
N ALA A 183 -3.75 4.30 4.35
CA ALA A 183 -3.61 5.04 3.11
C ALA A 183 -4.43 6.34 3.12
N SER A 184 -5.66 6.30 3.66
CA SER A 184 -6.52 7.48 3.83
C SER A 184 -5.89 8.52 4.75
N LYS A 185 -5.41 8.11 5.93
CA LYS A 185 -4.80 9.03 6.90
C LYS A 185 -3.53 9.67 6.36
N PHE A 186 -2.64 8.88 5.75
CA PHE A 186 -1.39 9.39 5.19
C PHE A 186 -1.62 10.31 3.99
N SER A 187 -2.55 9.96 3.08
CA SER A 187 -2.90 10.82 1.96
C SER A 187 -3.48 12.15 2.42
N ARG A 188 -4.38 12.14 3.42
CA ARG A 188 -4.94 13.37 3.99
C ARG A 188 -3.87 14.27 4.59
N TYR A 189 -2.91 13.71 5.34
CA TYR A 189 -1.79 14.46 5.90
C TYR A 189 -0.95 15.12 4.81
N MET A 190 -0.70 14.43 3.70
CA MET A 190 0.02 14.96 2.54
C MET A 190 -0.83 15.87 1.64
N HIS A 191 -2.06 16.23 2.04
CA HIS A 191 -3.01 16.98 1.20
C HIS A 191 -3.25 16.34 -0.17
N ALA A 192 -3.06 15.03 -0.26
CA ALA A 192 -3.31 14.25 -1.47
C ALA A 192 -4.77 13.81 -1.55
N ASN A 193 -5.32 13.82 -2.75
CA ASN A 193 -6.63 13.24 -3.02
C ASN A 193 -6.48 11.73 -3.20
N VAL A 194 -7.33 10.94 -2.53
CA VAL A 194 -7.30 9.49 -2.61
C VAL A 194 -8.67 8.97 -2.99
N GLY A 195 -8.71 7.93 -3.81
CA GLY A 195 -9.98 7.40 -4.29
C GLY A 195 -9.88 5.99 -4.84
N ALA A 196 -11.04 5.50 -5.29
CA ALA A 196 -11.13 4.23 -5.97
C ALA A 196 -12.14 4.31 -7.14
N VAL A 197 -11.85 3.55 -8.20
CA VAL A 197 -12.77 3.33 -9.31
C VAL A 197 -13.17 1.86 -9.31
N ARG A 198 -14.46 1.60 -9.24
CA ARG A 198 -15.02 0.26 -9.31
C ARG A 198 -15.20 -0.14 -10.77
N HIS A 199 -14.68 -1.29 -11.15
CA HIS A 199 -14.88 -1.92 -12.45
C HIS A 199 -15.71 -3.19 -12.30
N ARG A 200 -16.17 -3.77 -13.41
CA ARG A 200 -16.86 -5.07 -13.41
C ARG A 200 -15.92 -6.22 -13.04
N ASP A 201 -14.64 -6.07 -13.40
CA ASP A 201 -13.56 -7.03 -13.32
C ASP A 201 -12.44 -6.56 -12.37
N GLY A 202 -12.78 -5.87 -11.26
CA GLY A 202 -11.85 -5.45 -10.22
C GLY A 202 -11.96 -3.99 -9.80
N THR A 203 -10.87 -3.44 -9.25
CA THR A 203 -10.84 -2.09 -8.67
C THR A 203 -9.55 -1.36 -9.06
N THR A 204 -9.62 -0.05 -9.20
CA THR A 204 -8.46 0.83 -9.26
C THR A 204 -8.44 1.69 -8.00
N PHE A 205 -7.42 1.57 -7.17
CA PHE A 205 -7.13 2.54 -6.11
C PHE A 205 -6.15 3.57 -6.64
N TYR A 206 -6.31 4.83 -6.25
CA TYR A 206 -5.40 5.88 -6.67
C TYR A 206 -5.14 6.90 -5.58
N VAL A 207 -3.98 7.55 -5.65
CA VAL A 207 -3.63 8.77 -4.93
C VAL A 207 -3.22 9.82 -5.96
N GLU A 208 -3.74 11.02 -5.82
CA GLU A 208 -3.49 12.16 -6.71
C GLU A 208 -2.98 13.35 -5.90
N MET A 209 -1.93 13.99 -6.40
CA MET A 209 -1.35 15.17 -5.78
C MET A 209 -0.80 16.15 -6.82
N PRO A 210 -0.72 17.45 -6.51
CA PRO A 210 -0.21 18.44 -7.46
C PRO A 210 1.28 18.20 -7.74
N VAL A 211 1.69 18.48 -8.99
CA VAL A 211 3.11 18.54 -9.35
C VAL A 211 3.78 19.64 -8.54
N SER A 212 4.97 19.36 -8.01
CA SER A 212 5.78 20.38 -7.32
C SER A 212 6.22 21.46 -8.31
N ARG A 213 6.00 22.73 -7.95
CA ARG A 213 6.46 23.87 -8.75
C ARG A 213 7.98 24.05 -8.70
N GLN A 214 8.66 23.51 -7.71
CA GLN A 214 10.12 23.59 -7.57
C GLN A 214 10.89 22.74 -8.61
N ALA A 215 10.24 21.79 -9.24
CA ALA A 215 10.87 20.94 -10.26
C ALA A 215 11.20 21.68 -11.58
N SER A 216 10.64 22.87 -11.81
CA SER A 216 10.92 23.67 -13.01
C SER A 216 12.24 24.47 -12.93
N LEU A 217 12.92 24.50 -11.79
CA LEU A 217 14.17 25.23 -11.61
C LEU A 217 15.43 24.45 -12.03
N PHE A 218 15.32 23.14 -12.29
CA PHE A 218 16.43 22.27 -12.65
C PHE A 218 16.27 21.56 -14.01
N GLY A 219 15.26 21.93 -14.78
CA GLY A 219 14.95 21.33 -16.09
C GLY A 219 14.86 22.40 -17.17
N GLY A 220 15.99 22.95 -17.55
CA GLY A 220 16.19 23.70 -18.79
C GLY A 220 16.85 22.80 -19.83
#